data_0857ef3aaa325a064007b4fe661a0641
#
_entry.id   0857ef3aaa325a064007b4fe661a0641
#
_cell.length_a   1.000
_cell.length_b   1.000
_cell.length_c   1.000
_cell.angle_alpha   90.00
_cell.angle_beta   90.00
_cell.angle_gamma   90.00
#
_symmetry.space_group_name_H-M   'P 1'
#
loop_
_entity.id
_entity.type
_entity.pdbx_description
1 polymer ?
#
loop_
_entity_poly.entity_id
_entity_poly.type
_entity_poly.pdbx_seq_one_letter_code
_entity_poly.pdbx_strand_id
1 'polypeptide(L)'
;MPSHHRGETIVSVPSFTADGDGYHRRPLNRMKDESEARPAVDIMTHNGNLSPDGLTKRQDGLFSYFLAPAMQVKPWATFSIRKAYEYITTDMDALTATYRLRDIHDEKERRLFKKRAFAFCTFSGIFAYRSRDGLLSHSGLLCIDIDHVGNHLLLDDLRKRLIDDEQFLTELCFVSPSGDGLKWVVSINTELYPHELWFDATRQYLLDRYGIDADKACRDVSRACFLPHDPGCYVRG
;
A
#
# COMPACT_ATOMS: atom_id res chain seq x y z
N MET A 1 -3.81 23.14 -67.02
CA MET A 1 -2.50 23.77 -67.23
C MET A 1 -2.61 25.24 -66.85
N PRO A 2 -1.75 25.87 -66.06
CA PRO A 2 -0.36 25.60 -65.68
C PRO A 2 -0.20 25.39 -64.14
N SER A 3 0.69 24.64 -63.67
CA SER A 3 2.08 24.71 -63.17
C SER A 3 2.49 25.99 -62.40
N HIS A 4 2.82 25.86 -61.08
CA HIS A 4 3.86 26.62 -60.40
C HIS A 4 4.31 25.97 -59.10
N HIS A 5 5.47 25.54 -59.12
CA HIS A 5 6.74 25.82 -58.43
C HIS A 5 6.76 25.80 -56.89
N ARG A 6 7.65 24.91 -56.47
CA ARG A 6 8.24 24.79 -55.12
C ARG A 6 9.07 26.02 -54.76
N GLY A 7 9.01 26.44 -53.53
CA GLY A 7 9.96 27.33 -52.91
C GLY A 7 10.48 26.69 -51.62
N GLU A 8 11.69 26.14 -51.68
CA GLU A 8 12.47 25.72 -50.52
C GLU A 8 13.08 26.97 -49.87
N THR A 9 12.75 27.19 -48.60
CA THR A 9 13.43 28.22 -47.78
C THR A 9 14.45 27.52 -46.88
N ILE A 10 15.70 27.66 -47.23
CA ILE A 10 16.86 27.28 -46.44
C ILE A 10 17.03 28.30 -45.33
N VAL A 11 16.87 27.91 -44.07
CA VAL A 11 17.22 28.74 -42.92
C VAL A 11 18.63 28.33 -42.48
N SER A 12 19.54 29.28 -42.62
CA SER A 12 20.95 29.19 -42.23
C SER A 12 21.13 29.10 -40.70
N VAL A 13 21.98 28.16 -40.28
CA VAL A 13 22.44 28.03 -38.90
C VAL A 13 23.61 28.99 -38.68
N PRO A 14 23.64 29.83 -37.63
CA PRO A 14 24.84 30.58 -37.28
C PRO A 14 25.85 29.69 -36.55
N SER A 15 27.07 29.66 -37.08
CA SER A 15 28.27 29.14 -36.45
C SER A 15 28.68 29.96 -35.23
N PHE A 16 28.77 29.39 -34.07
CA PHE A 16 29.42 29.97 -32.87
C PHE A 16 30.81 29.41 -32.73
N THR A 17 31.78 30.33 -32.79
CA THR A 17 33.20 30.11 -32.48
C THR A 17 33.39 29.93 -30.96
N ALA A 18 34.26 29.00 -30.62
CA ALA A 18 34.73 28.75 -29.26
C ALA A 18 35.63 29.90 -28.80
N ASP A 19 35.31 30.48 -27.64
CA ASP A 19 36.31 31.10 -26.76
C ASP A 19 36.06 30.66 -25.31
N GLY A 20 37.16 30.26 -24.67
CA GLY A 20 37.19 29.60 -23.41
C GLY A 20 36.90 30.53 -22.23
N ASP A 21 36.21 29.96 -21.26
CA ASP A 21 36.43 30.29 -19.86
C ASP A 21 35.97 29.12 -18.99
N GLY A 22 36.86 28.77 -18.07
CA GLY A 22 36.78 27.56 -17.26
C GLY A 22 35.58 27.51 -16.32
N TYR A 23 34.71 26.58 -16.58
CA TYR A 23 33.75 26.06 -15.61
C TYR A 23 34.28 24.76 -15.01
N HIS A 24 34.82 24.85 -13.80
CA HIS A 24 35.08 23.71 -12.95
C HIS A 24 33.76 22.92 -12.78
N ARG A 25 33.66 21.80 -13.48
CA ARG A 25 32.67 20.76 -13.16
C ARG A 25 33.06 20.18 -11.79
N ARG A 26 32.30 20.55 -10.77
CA ARG A 26 32.31 19.78 -9.53
C ARG A 26 31.69 18.42 -9.85
N PRO A 27 32.35 17.30 -9.49
CA PRO A 27 31.71 16.00 -9.60
C PRO A 27 30.54 15.98 -8.61
N LEU A 28 29.31 15.71 -9.13
CA LEU A 28 28.14 15.34 -8.34
C LEU A 28 28.39 13.91 -7.81
N ASN A 29 29.31 13.82 -6.83
CA ASN A 29 29.37 12.68 -5.94
C ASN A 29 28.24 12.84 -4.92
N ARG A 30 27.01 12.54 -5.34
CA ARG A 30 25.93 12.25 -4.40
C ARG A 30 26.21 10.85 -3.88
N MET A 31 27.06 10.76 -2.88
CA MET A 31 27.07 9.60 -2.00
C MET A 31 25.64 9.46 -1.49
N LYS A 32 24.89 8.47 -2.03
CA LYS A 32 23.70 7.99 -1.37
C LYS A 32 24.14 7.58 0.02
N ASP A 33 23.50 8.17 1.00
CA ASP A 33 23.77 7.85 2.40
C ASP A 33 23.48 6.36 2.60
N GLU A 34 24.53 5.55 2.66
CA GLU A 34 24.44 4.10 2.90
C GLU A 34 23.82 3.81 4.28
N SER A 35 23.68 4.82 5.14
CA SER A 35 23.05 4.68 6.46
C SER A 35 21.55 4.46 6.41
N GLU A 36 20.85 4.91 5.34
CA GLU A 36 19.40 4.70 5.19
C GLU A 36 19.04 3.31 4.63
N ALA A 37 19.95 2.64 3.95
CA ALA A 37 19.70 1.32 3.37
C ALA A 37 19.89 0.16 4.37
N ARG A 38 20.71 0.34 5.40
CA ARG A 38 21.03 -0.70 6.38
C ARG A 38 19.84 -1.23 7.18
N PRO A 39 18.89 -0.39 7.69
CA PRO A 39 17.74 -0.89 8.44
C PRO A 39 16.83 -1.82 7.62
N ALA A 40 16.62 -1.52 6.34
CA ALA A 40 15.78 -2.35 5.49
C ALA A 40 16.38 -3.73 5.23
N VAL A 41 17.70 -3.82 5.02
CA VAL A 41 18.43 -5.09 4.84
C VAL A 41 18.39 -5.91 6.13
N ASP A 42 18.60 -5.28 7.28
CA ASP A 42 18.57 -5.95 8.58
C ASP A 42 17.18 -6.50 8.90
N ILE A 43 16.12 -5.76 8.60
CA ILE A 43 14.72 -6.21 8.77
C ILE A 43 14.45 -7.43 7.89
N MET A 44 14.88 -7.41 6.62
CA MET A 44 14.68 -8.51 5.68
C MET A 44 15.42 -9.77 6.11
N THR A 45 16.68 -9.65 6.55
CA THR A 45 17.47 -10.80 6.99
C THR A 45 16.95 -11.41 8.29
N HIS A 46 16.44 -10.59 9.23
CA HIS A 46 15.84 -11.09 10.48
C HIS A 46 14.49 -11.74 10.24
N ASN A 47 13.67 -11.24 9.31
CA ASN A 47 12.37 -11.86 9.02
C ASN A 47 12.52 -13.23 8.37
N GLY A 48 13.55 -13.44 7.51
CA GLY A 48 13.86 -14.75 6.92
C GLY A 48 14.47 -15.77 7.87
N ASN A 49 15.02 -15.33 9.01
CA ASN A 49 15.64 -16.20 10.02
C ASN A 49 14.76 -16.43 11.26
N LEU A 50 13.61 -15.74 11.36
CA LEU A 50 12.64 -16.03 12.41
C LEU A 50 11.95 -17.35 12.06
N SER A 51 12.30 -18.40 12.83
CA SER A 51 11.50 -19.63 12.78
C SER A 51 10.03 -19.27 13.03
N PRO A 52 9.07 -20.03 12.49
CA PRO A 52 7.65 -19.81 12.75
C PRO A 52 7.31 -19.60 14.23
N ASP A 53 8.08 -20.19 15.13
CA ASP A 53 7.93 -20.07 16.58
C ASP A 53 8.42 -18.73 17.16
N GLY A 54 9.34 -18.03 16.50
CA GLY A 54 9.84 -16.70 16.90
C GLY A 54 8.93 -15.55 16.45
N LEU A 55 8.12 -15.74 15.39
CA LEU A 55 7.05 -14.83 14.96
C LEU A 55 5.80 -14.95 15.84
N THR A 56 5.69 -15.99 16.65
CA THR A 56 4.48 -16.39 17.36
C THR A 56 4.39 -15.93 18.82
N LYS A 57 4.88 -14.77 19.21
CA LYS A 57 4.10 -14.02 20.18
C LYS A 57 2.95 -13.36 19.41
N ARG A 58 1.92 -14.14 19.06
CA ARG A 58 0.60 -13.62 18.74
C ARG A 58 0.18 -12.75 19.93
N GLN A 59 0.46 -11.48 19.87
CA GLN A 59 -0.47 -10.51 20.41
C GLN A 59 -1.76 -10.87 19.68
N ASP A 60 -2.91 -10.86 20.34
CA ASP A 60 -4.19 -11.36 19.79
C ASP A 60 -4.62 -10.72 18.47
N GLY A 61 -3.72 -10.04 17.74
CA GLY A 61 -3.94 -9.43 16.44
C GLY A 61 -5.16 -8.52 16.38
N LEU A 62 -5.56 -7.95 17.55
CA LEU A 62 -6.76 -7.14 17.68
C LEU A 62 -6.52 -5.71 17.21
N PHE A 63 -7.51 -5.16 16.52
CA PHE A 63 -7.44 -3.82 15.96
C PHE A 63 -8.80 -3.13 15.98
N SER A 64 -8.77 -1.79 15.84
CA SER A 64 -9.98 -0.99 15.89
C SER A 64 -10.78 -1.06 14.60
N TYR A 65 -12.09 -1.24 14.73
CA TYR A 65 -13.10 -1.17 13.68
C TYR A 65 -13.95 0.09 13.83
N PHE A 66 -14.27 0.72 12.71
CA PHE A 66 -15.01 1.97 12.61
C PHE A 66 -16.17 1.82 11.63
N LEU A 67 -17.33 2.34 12.01
CA LEU A 67 -18.44 2.50 11.08
C LEU A 67 -18.18 3.63 10.09
N ALA A 68 -18.84 3.59 8.95
CA ALA A 68 -18.91 4.73 8.04
C ALA A 68 -19.55 5.95 8.74
N PRO A 69 -19.21 7.19 8.35
CA PRO A 69 -18.24 7.58 7.33
C PRO A 69 -16.78 7.61 7.83
N ALA A 70 -15.81 7.70 6.93
CA ALA A 70 -14.37 7.71 7.25
C ALA A 70 -13.90 8.88 8.13
N MET A 71 -14.76 9.83 8.43
CA MET A 71 -14.52 10.92 9.37
C MET A 71 -14.59 10.48 10.84
N GLN A 72 -15.12 9.28 11.11
CA GLN A 72 -15.17 8.74 12.47
C GLN A 72 -13.76 8.57 13.03
N VAL A 73 -13.55 9.12 14.20
CA VAL A 73 -12.26 9.04 14.92
C VAL A 73 -12.34 8.11 16.12
N LYS A 74 -13.53 7.82 16.63
CA LYS A 74 -13.75 6.89 17.75
C LYS A 74 -14.06 5.51 17.19
N PRO A 75 -13.35 4.45 17.63
CA PRO A 75 -13.67 3.08 17.25
C PRO A 75 -15.08 2.70 17.71
N TRP A 76 -15.75 1.90 16.88
CA TRP A 76 -17.04 1.29 17.21
C TRP A 76 -16.85 -0.03 17.97
N ALA A 77 -15.86 -0.82 17.55
CA ALA A 77 -15.57 -2.13 18.10
C ALA A 77 -14.11 -2.51 17.91
N THR A 78 -13.74 -3.64 18.49
CA THR A 78 -12.45 -4.32 18.23
C THR A 78 -12.71 -5.54 17.37
N PHE A 79 -11.89 -5.70 16.32
CA PHE A 79 -11.92 -6.86 15.41
C PHE A 79 -10.64 -7.68 15.56
N SER A 80 -10.75 -8.97 15.26
CA SER A 80 -9.65 -9.86 14.92
C SER A 80 -9.56 -10.04 13.40
N ILE A 81 -8.48 -10.66 12.90
CA ILE A 81 -8.35 -11.03 11.48
C ILE A 81 -9.54 -11.88 11.01
N ARG A 82 -9.95 -12.88 11.81
CA ARG A 82 -11.10 -13.75 11.50
C ARG A 82 -12.39 -12.96 11.36
N LYS A 83 -12.64 -12.00 12.26
CA LYS A 83 -13.83 -11.16 12.20
C LYS A 83 -13.82 -10.21 11.01
N ALA A 84 -12.64 -9.68 10.62
CA ALA A 84 -12.52 -8.90 9.40
C ALA A 84 -12.76 -9.73 8.14
N TYR A 85 -12.25 -10.96 8.10
CA TYR A 85 -12.53 -11.92 7.03
C TYR A 85 -14.02 -12.22 6.89
N GLU A 86 -14.71 -12.54 8.00
CA GLU A 86 -16.15 -12.77 8.01
C GLU A 86 -16.91 -11.56 7.47
N TYR A 87 -16.57 -10.36 7.94
CA TYR A 87 -17.17 -9.13 7.44
C TYR A 87 -16.96 -8.96 5.93
N ILE A 88 -15.72 -9.09 5.45
CA ILE A 88 -15.37 -8.89 4.03
C ILE A 88 -16.09 -9.92 3.14
N THR A 89 -16.28 -11.13 3.60
CA THR A 89 -16.87 -12.21 2.78
C THR A 89 -18.39 -12.32 2.86
N THR A 90 -19.04 -11.80 3.92
CA THR A 90 -20.46 -12.08 4.17
C THR A 90 -21.33 -10.85 4.43
N ASP A 91 -20.75 -9.66 4.71
CA ASP A 91 -21.55 -8.49 5.05
C ASP A 91 -22.30 -7.92 3.84
N MET A 92 -23.63 -7.77 3.98
CA MET A 92 -24.51 -7.35 2.89
C MET A 92 -24.45 -5.85 2.60
N ASP A 93 -24.13 -5.03 3.60
CA ASP A 93 -23.93 -3.59 3.40
C ASP A 93 -22.63 -3.32 2.66
N ALA A 94 -21.55 -4.05 3.01
CA ALA A 94 -20.29 -4.04 2.29
C ALA A 94 -20.45 -4.51 0.84
N LEU A 95 -21.25 -5.58 0.60
CA LEU A 95 -21.60 -6.07 -0.74
C LEU A 95 -22.25 -4.96 -1.57
N THR A 96 -23.33 -4.38 -1.03
CA THR A 96 -24.09 -3.33 -1.71
C THR A 96 -23.21 -2.10 -2.00
N ALA A 97 -22.42 -1.65 -1.02
CA ALA A 97 -21.52 -0.52 -1.18
C ALA A 97 -20.43 -0.80 -2.24
N THR A 98 -19.90 -2.02 -2.27
CA THR A 98 -18.85 -2.41 -3.23
C THR A 98 -19.35 -2.37 -4.67
N TYR A 99 -20.52 -2.95 -4.95
CA TYR A 99 -21.10 -2.89 -6.30
C TYR A 99 -21.40 -1.45 -6.71
N ARG A 100 -22.07 -0.68 -5.85
CA ARG A 100 -22.37 0.73 -6.13
C ARG A 100 -21.12 1.56 -6.41
N LEU A 101 -20.03 1.36 -5.65
CA LEU A 101 -18.78 2.06 -5.89
C LEU A 101 -18.20 1.76 -7.27
N ARG A 102 -18.23 0.49 -7.67
CA ARG A 102 -17.65 0.03 -8.95
C ARG A 102 -18.45 0.49 -10.17
N ASP A 103 -19.72 0.83 -10.00
CA ASP A 103 -20.57 1.42 -11.04
C ASP A 103 -20.38 2.94 -11.22
N ILE A 104 -19.73 3.61 -10.27
CA ILE A 104 -19.47 5.06 -10.36
C ILE A 104 -18.26 5.29 -11.27
N HIS A 105 -18.44 5.99 -12.39
CA HIS A 105 -17.35 6.29 -13.35
C HIS A 105 -16.55 7.55 -12.99
N ASP A 106 -17.19 8.57 -12.39
CA ASP A 106 -16.50 9.79 -11.97
C ASP A 106 -15.59 9.52 -10.78
N GLU A 107 -14.30 9.81 -10.92
CA GLU A 107 -13.29 9.53 -9.88
C GLU A 107 -13.52 10.32 -8.60
N LYS A 108 -13.97 11.58 -8.70
CA LYS A 108 -14.24 12.42 -7.55
C LYS A 108 -15.45 11.90 -6.77
N GLU A 109 -16.50 11.49 -7.48
CA GLU A 109 -17.69 10.88 -6.89
C GLU A 109 -17.34 9.54 -6.24
N ARG A 110 -16.56 8.67 -6.90
CA ARG A 110 -16.06 7.40 -6.34
C ARG A 110 -15.33 7.63 -5.02
N ARG A 111 -14.43 8.61 -4.98
CA ARG A 111 -13.66 8.95 -3.78
C ARG A 111 -14.55 9.43 -2.64
N LEU A 112 -15.55 10.25 -2.92
CA LEU A 112 -16.53 10.72 -1.93
C LEU A 112 -17.42 9.59 -1.44
N PHE A 113 -17.93 8.75 -2.35
CA PHE A 113 -18.76 7.61 -2.02
C PHE A 113 -18.00 6.63 -1.13
N LYS A 114 -16.77 6.26 -1.50
CA LYS A 114 -15.91 5.38 -0.68
C LYS A 114 -15.78 5.87 0.76
N LYS A 115 -15.52 7.16 0.96
CA LYS A 115 -15.40 7.75 2.32
C LYS A 115 -16.71 7.75 3.11
N ARG A 116 -17.86 7.76 2.45
CA ARG A 116 -19.18 7.87 3.09
C ARG A 116 -19.83 6.52 3.37
N ALA A 117 -19.55 5.50 2.55
CA ALA A 117 -20.31 4.26 2.53
C ALA A 117 -19.59 3.07 3.19
N PHE A 118 -18.27 3.08 3.26
CA PHE A 118 -17.53 1.92 3.76
C PHE A 118 -17.15 2.05 5.23
N ALA A 119 -17.37 0.97 5.99
CA ALA A 119 -16.69 0.74 7.25
C ALA A 119 -15.20 0.50 7.01
N PHE A 120 -14.38 0.66 8.03
CA PHE A 120 -12.93 0.52 7.92
C PHE A 120 -12.29 0.05 9.22
N CYS A 121 -11.07 -0.45 9.10
CA CYS A 121 -10.22 -0.82 10.23
C CYS A 121 -8.91 -0.02 10.24
N THR A 122 -8.26 0.02 11.42
CA THR A 122 -6.86 0.34 11.58
C THR A 122 -6.12 -0.94 11.94
N PHE A 123 -5.69 -1.75 10.96
CA PHE A 123 -5.11 -3.08 11.20
C PHE A 123 -3.92 -3.09 12.15
N SER A 124 -3.18 -1.99 12.23
CA SER A 124 -2.00 -1.85 13.08
C SER A 124 -2.27 -1.85 14.59
N GLY A 125 -3.52 -1.68 15.05
CA GLY A 125 -3.78 -1.79 16.47
C GLY A 125 -5.12 -1.25 16.98
N ILE A 126 -5.22 -1.23 18.30
CA ILE A 126 -6.34 -0.69 19.05
C ILE A 126 -6.07 0.77 19.37
N PHE A 127 -7.05 1.63 19.11
CA PHE A 127 -6.96 3.07 19.30
C PHE A 127 -8.04 3.59 20.26
N ALA A 128 -7.70 4.53 21.12
CA ALA A 128 -8.69 5.34 21.84
C ALA A 128 -9.42 6.28 20.86
N TYR A 129 -8.68 6.84 19.92
CA TYR A 129 -9.14 7.63 18.79
C TYR A 129 -8.15 7.50 17.64
N ARG A 130 -8.61 7.59 16.38
CA ARG A 130 -7.82 7.35 15.19
C ARG A 130 -6.83 8.48 14.91
N SER A 131 -5.70 8.42 15.58
CA SER A 131 -4.50 9.21 15.34
C SER A 131 -3.30 8.46 15.93
N ARG A 132 -2.08 8.81 15.52
CA ARG A 132 -0.85 8.20 16.06
C ARG A 132 -0.82 8.22 17.58
N ASP A 133 -1.17 9.34 18.21
CA ASP A 133 -1.15 9.53 19.66
C ASP A 133 -2.29 8.77 20.38
N GLY A 134 -3.28 8.31 19.63
CA GLY A 134 -4.39 7.52 20.15
C GLY A 134 -4.16 6.03 20.18
N LEU A 135 -2.99 5.53 19.74
CA LEU A 135 -2.66 4.11 19.74
C LEU A 135 -2.51 3.61 21.18
N LEU A 136 -3.33 2.63 21.56
CA LEU A 136 -3.30 1.99 22.87
C LEU A 136 -2.43 0.73 22.86
N SER A 137 -2.52 -0.07 21.80
CA SER A 137 -1.78 -1.30 21.64
C SER A 137 -1.59 -1.62 20.16
N HIS A 138 -0.37 -1.95 19.76
CA HIS A 138 -0.09 -2.41 18.40
C HIS A 138 -0.52 -3.87 18.24
N SER A 139 -1.13 -4.22 17.08
CA SER A 139 -1.64 -5.57 16.80
C SER A 139 -0.56 -6.55 16.36
N GLY A 140 0.62 -6.08 15.99
CA GLY A 140 1.61 -6.89 15.26
C GLY A 140 1.29 -7.06 13.78
N LEU A 141 0.37 -6.26 13.22
CA LEU A 141 -0.03 -6.31 11.82
C LEU A 141 0.38 -5.04 11.07
N LEU A 142 0.75 -5.23 9.80
CA LEU A 142 0.98 -4.17 8.83
C LEU A 142 0.07 -4.38 7.63
N CYS A 143 -0.73 -3.39 7.28
CA CYS A 143 -1.58 -3.41 6.10
C CYS A 143 -0.95 -2.57 4.99
N ILE A 144 -0.66 -3.20 3.86
CA ILE A 144 -0.11 -2.59 2.66
C ILE A 144 -1.22 -2.39 1.64
N ASP A 145 -1.31 -1.21 1.08
CA ASP A 145 -2.23 -0.86 0.00
C ASP A 145 -1.50 -0.90 -1.34
N ILE A 146 -1.92 -1.79 -2.21
CA ILE A 146 -1.39 -1.99 -3.56
C ILE A 146 -2.46 -1.55 -4.54
N ASP A 147 -2.30 -0.36 -5.08
CA ASP A 147 -3.26 0.23 -6.02
C ASP A 147 -2.88 -0.06 -7.49
N HIS A 148 -3.88 -0.01 -8.38
CA HIS A 148 -3.71 -0.04 -9.83
C HIS A 148 -2.99 -1.27 -10.39
N VAL A 149 -3.27 -2.46 -9.85
CA VAL A 149 -2.70 -3.74 -10.36
C VAL A 149 -3.24 -4.08 -11.75
N GLY A 150 -4.46 -3.62 -12.08
CA GLY A 150 -5.08 -3.84 -13.38
C GLY A 150 -6.32 -4.75 -13.32
N ASN A 151 -6.39 -5.75 -14.21
CA ASN A 151 -7.56 -6.63 -14.33
C ASN A 151 -7.55 -7.81 -13.34
N HIS A 152 -8.67 -8.54 -13.25
CA HIS A 152 -8.85 -9.68 -12.34
C HIS A 152 -7.77 -10.76 -12.43
N LEU A 153 -7.27 -11.07 -13.61
CA LEU A 153 -6.25 -12.11 -13.79
C LEU A 153 -4.93 -11.70 -13.16
N LEU A 154 -4.55 -10.43 -13.30
CA LEU A 154 -3.35 -9.88 -12.67
C LEU A 154 -3.49 -9.78 -11.16
N LEU A 155 -4.69 -9.41 -10.67
CA LEU A 155 -4.99 -9.37 -9.23
C LEU A 155 -4.91 -10.76 -8.61
N ASP A 156 -5.46 -11.79 -9.24
CA ASP A 156 -5.44 -13.16 -8.73
C ASP A 156 -4.03 -13.77 -8.76
N ASP A 157 -3.24 -13.49 -9.80
CA ASP A 157 -1.84 -13.91 -9.87
C ASP A 157 -1.02 -13.25 -8.76
N LEU A 158 -1.12 -11.93 -8.63
CA LEU A 158 -0.41 -11.21 -7.57
C LEU A 158 -0.83 -11.68 -6.18
N ARG A 159 -2.14 -11.88 -5.94
CA ARG A 159 -2.66 -12.39 -4.67
C ARG A 159 -2.02 -13.74 -4.29
N LYS A 160 -1.97 -14.69 -5.23
CA LYS A 160 -1.32 -15.99 -5.01
C LYS A 160 0.14 -15.82 -4.64
N ARG A 161 0.87 -15.01 -5.40
CA ARG A 161 2.30 -14.76 -5.14
C ARG A 161 2.56 -14.12 -3.79
N LEU A 162 1.68 -13.22 -3.31
CA LEU A 162 1.77 -12.60 -1.99
C LEU A 162 1.40 -13.57 -0.87
N ILE A 163 0.45 -14.49 -1.10
CA ILE A 163 0.08 -15.53 -0.13
C ILE A 163 1.22 -16.54 0.04
N ASP A 164 1.87 -16.90 -1.06
CA ASP A 164 2.97 -17.86 -1.10
C ASP A 164 4.34 -17.20 -0.83
N ASP A 165 4.36 -15.93 -0.44
CA ASP A 165 5.60 -15.19 -0.17
C ASP A 165 6.31 -15.76 1.08
N GLU A 166 7.60 -16.09 0.91
CA GLU A 166 8.40 -16.72 1.97
C GLU A 166 8.96 -15.67 2.97
N GLN A 167 9.02 -14.41 2.57
CA GLN A 167 9.60 -13.33 3.38
C GLN A 167 8.59 -12.75 4.37
N PHE A 168 7.33 -12.67 3.97
CA PHE A 168 6.25 -12.10 4.78
C PHE A 168 5.10 -13.08 4.98
N LEU A 169 4.71 -13.21 6.23
CA LEU A 169 3.59 -14.04 6.61
C LEU A 169 2.27 -13.33 6.33
N THR A 170 1.55 -13.75 5.28
CA THR A 170 0.25 -13.21 4.93
C THR A 170 -0.82 -13.67 5.91
N GLU A 171 -1.44 -12.74 6.61
CA GLU A 171 -2.56 -13.00 7.52
C GLU A 171 -3.92 -12.82 6.83
N LEU A 172 -4.03 -11.79 5.97
CA LEU A 172 -5.24 -11.47 5.22
C LEU A 172 -4.87 -10.83 3.88
N CYS A 173 -5.56 -11.21 2.79
CA CYS A 173 -5.39 -10.56 1.49
C CYS A 173 -6.72 -10.47 0.76
N PHE A 174 -7.10 -9.27 0.33
CA PHE A 174 -8.39 -9.02 -0.32
C PHE A 174 -8.30 -7.89 -1.36
N VAL A 175 -9.25 -7.91 -2.30
CA VAL A 175 -9.37 -6.89 -3.34
C VAL A 175 -9.84 -5.57 -2.75
N SER A 176 -9.27 -4.46 -3.19
CA SER A 176 -9.65 -3.11 -2.76
C SER A 176 -11.11 -2.78 -3.10
N PRO A 177 -11.74 -1.80 -2.42
CA PRO A 177 -13.11 -1.39 -2.75
C PRO A 177 -13.31 -1.04 -4.22
N SER A 178 -12.32 -0.40 -4.85
CA SER A 178 -12.34 0.00 -6.26
C SER A 178 -12.24 -1.18 -7.23
N GLY A 179 -11.76 -2.32 -6.79
CA GLY A 179 -11.66 -3.55 -7.60
C GLY A 179 -10.39 -3.65 -8.45
N ASP A 180 -9.47 -2.71 -8.35
CA ASP A 180 -8.24 -2.59 -9.16
C ASP A 180 -6.94 -2.73 -8.37
N GLY A 181 -7.03 -3.03 -7.07
CA GLY A 181 -5.89 -3.18 -6.17
C GLY A 181 -6.11 -4.25 -5.11
N LEU A 182 -5.07 -4.51 -4.32
CA LEU A 182 -5.07 -5.46 -3.20
C LEU A 182 -4.77 -4.76 -1.88
N LYS A 183 -5.35 -5.27 -0.81
CA LYS A 183 -4.97 -4.98 0.57
C LYS A 183 -4.28 -6.23 1.11
N TRP A 184 -3.02 -6.08 1.44
CA TRP A 184 -2.16 -7.16 1.91
C TRP A 184 -1.79 -6.90 3.36
N VAL A 185 -2.24 -7.77 4.26
CA VAL A 185 -2.01 -7.68 5.70
C VAL A 185 -1.02 -8.76 6.10
N VAL A 186 0.09 -8.35 6.67
CA VAL A 186 1.18 -9.23 7.09
C VAL A 186 1.49 -9.08 8.57
N SER A 187 2.04 -10.13 9.16
CA SER A 187 2.59 -10.09 10.52
C SER A 187 3.93 -9.37 10.56
N ILE A 188 4.11 -8.53 11.57
CA ILE A 188 5.37 -7.83 11.87
C ILE A 188 5.70 -7.93 13.36
N ASN A 189 6.99 -7.85 13.70
CA ASN A 189 7.45 -7.84 15.08
C ASN A 189 7.87 -6.41 15.50
N THR A 190 6.98 -5.70 16.21
CA THR A 190 7.22 -4.32 16.67
C THR A 190 8.14 -4.23 17.89
N GLU A 191 8.52 -5.36 18.51
CA GLU A 191 9.57 -5.40 19.53
C GLU A 191 10.97 -5.23 18.90
N LEU A 192 11.14 -5.68 17.63
CA LEU A 192 12.40 -5.55 16.91
C LEU A 192 12.55 -4.17 16.26
N TYR A 193 11.51 -3.73 15.54
CA TYR A 193 11.53 -2.47 14.81
C TYR A 193 10.17 -1.78 14.85
N PRO A 194 10.11 -0.44 14.85
CA PRO A 194 8.84 0.29 14.82
C PRO A 194 8.09 0.09 13.49
N HIS A 195 6.78 0.30 13.51
CA HIS A 195 5.87 0.13 12.39
C HIS A 195 6.35 0.79 11.09
N GLU A 196 6.85 2.01 11.20
CA GLU A 196 7.31 2.79 10.06
C GLU A 196 8.51 2.16 9.34
N LEU A 197 9.44 1.56 10.08
CA LEU A 197 10.57 0.86 9.48
C LEU A 197 10.15 -0.46 8.84
N TRP A 198 9.20 -1.18 9.43
CA TRP A 198 8.58 -2.34 8.79
C TRP A 198 7.89 -1.96 7.48
N PHE A 199 7.14 -0.84 7.46
CA PHE A 199 6.52 -0.35 6.24
C PHE A 199 7.57 -0.01 5.16
N ASP A 200 8.60 0.77 5.52
CA ASP A 200 9.63 1.21 4.58
C ASP A 200 10.37 -0.01 3.97
N ALA A 201 10.69 -1.03 4.80
CA ALA A 201 11.31 -2.27 4.36
C ALA A 201 10.37 -3.11 3.45
N THR A 202 9.11 -3.29 3.84
CA THR A 202 8.12 -4.03 3.05
C THR A 202 7.86 -3.37 1.71
N ARG A 203 7.76 -2.03 1.69
CA ARG A 203 7.58 -1.26 0.46
C ARG A 203 8.79 -1.43 -0.49
N GLN A 204 10.02 -1.36 0.03
CA GLN A 204 11.22 -1.58 -0.77
C GLN A 204 11.26 -3.01 -1.31
N TYR A 205 10.93 -4.00 -0.49
CA TYR A 205 10.82 -5.39 -0.92
C TYR A 205 9.83 -5.59 -2.05
N LEU A 206 8.63 -5.00 -1.94
CA LEU A 206 7.63 -5.07 -3.01
C LEU A 206 8.12 -4.44 -4.31
N LEU A 207 8.84 -3.32 -4.21
CA LEU A 207 9.43 -2.66 -5.37
C LEU A 207 10.49 -3.55 -6.04
N ASP A 208 11.39 -4.14 -5.26
CA ASP A 208 12.51 -4.94 -5.76
C ASP A 208 12.05 -6.31 -6.31
N ARG A 209 11.10 -6.94 -5.59
CA ARG A 209 10.66 -8.33 -5.91
C ARG A 209 9.53 -8.39 -6.93
N TYR A 210 8.62 -7.43 -6.89
CA TYR A 210 7.38 -7.43 -7.67
C TYR A 210 7.25 -6.22 -8.61
N GLY A 211 8.13 -5.22 -8.52
CA GLY A 211 8.03 -3.98 -9.28
C GLY A 211 6.87 -3.08 -8.82
N ILE A 212 6.39 -3.23 -7.59
CA ILE A 212 5.20 -2.58 -7.06
C ILE A 212 5.62 -1.50 -6.05
N ASP A 213 5.17 -0.27 -6.28
CA ASP A 213 5.31 0.83 -5.31
C ASP A 213 4.01 0.99 -4.50
N ALA A 214 4.04 0.55 -3.22
CA ALA A 214 2.88 0.61 -2.34
C ALA A 214 2.54 2.04 -1.88
N ASP A 215 1.26 2.30 -1.53
CA ASP A 215 0.81 3.61 -1.04
C ASP A 215 1.57 4.03 0.23
N LYS A 216 2.33 5.11 0.14
CA LYS A 216 3.13 5.67 1.24
C LYS A 216 2.31 6.07 2.45
N ALA A 217 1.01 6.29 2.28
CA ALA A 217 0.13 6.63 3.39
C ALA A 217 -0.05 5.48 4.40
N CYS A 218 0.25 4.23 4.01
CA CYS A 218 0.24 3.08 4.91
C CYS A 218 1.40 3.07 5.94
N ARG A 219 2.36 3.99 5.81
CA ARG A 219 3.39 4.26 6.82
C ARG A 219 2.82 4.81 8.12
N ASP A 220 1.64 5.44 8.04
CA ASP A 220 0.93 5.94 9.23
C ASP A 220 0.20 4.80 9.94
N VAL A 221 0.58 4.55 11.19
CA VAL A 221 -0.02 3.52 12.05
C VAL A 221 -1.54 3.69 12.21
N SER A 222 -2.08 4.91 12.07
CA SER A 222 -3.52 5.20 12.15
C SER A 222 -4.25 5.13 10.80
N ARG A 223 -3.59 4.62 9.75
CA ARG A 223 -4.15 4.53 8.40
C ARG A 223 -5.45 3.73 8.38
N ALA A 224 -6.52 4.33 7.85
CA ALA A 224 -7.79 3.65 7.63
C ALA A 224 -7.70 2.72 6.42
N CYS A 225 -8.08 1.46 6.61
CA CYS A 225 -8.26 0.49 5.54
C CYS A 225 -9.74 0.17 5.39
N PHE A 226 -10.35 0.55 4.28
CA PHE A 226 -11.76 0.28 3.98
C PHE A 226 -11.99 -1.21 3.75
N LEU A 227 -13.11 -1.73 4.27
CA LEU A 227 -13.52 -3.12 4.18
C LEU A 227 -14.61 -3.28 3.11
N PRO A 228 -14.26 -3.72 1.89
CA PRO A 228 -15.22 -4.05 0.83
C PRO A 228 -15.81 -5.44 1.01
N HIS A 229 -16.71 -5.84 0.13
CA HIS A 229 -17.03 -7.23 -0.08
C HIS A 229 -16.08 -7.87 -1.09
N ASP A 230 -15.41 -8.95 -0.68
CA ASP A 230 -14.57 -9.80 -1.53
C ASP A 230 -14.72 -11.27 -1.12
N PRO A 231 -15.52 -12.07 -1.86
CA PRO A 231 -15.69 -13.49 -1.56
C PRO A 231 -14.42 -14.32 -1.78
N GLY A 232 -13.45 -13.78 -2.54
CA GLY A 232 -12.13 -14.38 -2.74
C GLY A 232 -11.08 -13.94 -1.71
N CYS A 233 -11.49 -13.29 -0.63
CA CYS A 233 -10.59 -12.90 0.44
C CYS A 233 -9.84 -14.11 1.01
N TYR A 234 -8.51 -14.00 1.11
CA TYR A 234 -7.69 -15.01 1.80
C TYR A 234 -7.58 -14.66 3.27
N VAL A 235 -7.66 -15.67 4.12
CA VAL A 235 -7.31 -15.60 5.53
C VAL A 235 -6.44 -16.80 5.88
N ARG A 236 -5.40 -16.55 6.66
CA ARG A 236 -4.56 -17.63 7.18
C ARG A 236 -5.33 -18.47 8.18
N GLY A 237 -5.20 -19.80 8.03
CA GLY A 237 -5.85 -20.83 8.88
C GLY A 237 -5.30 -20.93 10.29
#